data_071071660d5df3b0e4847f405bc580fe
#
_entry.id   071071660d5df3b0e4847f405bc580fe
#
_cell.length_a   1.000
_cell.length_b   1.000
_cell.length_c   1.000
_cell.angle_alpha   90.00
_cell.angle_beta   90.00
_cell.angle_gamma   90.00
#
_symmetry.space_group_name_H-M   'P 1'
#
loop_
_entity.id
_entity.type
_entity.pdbx_description
1 polymer ?
#
loop_
_entity_poly.entity_id
_entity_poly.type
_entity_poly.pdbx_seq_one_letter_code
_entity_poly.pdbx_strand_id
1 'polypeptide(L)'
;KGCELLNRMILNGQRNRWYSIQQRATTAELEKMTKACYDSLEVITKGYNSLLGGKWDHVMTMKQGFAAAYFELPALRKANLAPTASLGILAEGEDILKGQKSFHSLPSFNTYFRQSYYVDVFNKGATPLKWKASVSDSWILLSQKAGETATENRIEVSIDWAKVPTGEKVFGILEIVSDRGEKE
;
A
#
# COMPACT_ATOMS: atom_id res chain seq x y z
N LYS A 1 -11.95 7.33 -19.42
CA LYS A 1 -10.48 7.55 -19.31
C LYS A 1 -10.14 8.73 -18.38
N GLY A 2 -10.73 9.94 -18.56
CA GLY A 2 -10.46 11.09 -17.68
C GLY A 2 -10.80 10.83 -16.21
N CYS A 3 -12.01 10.36 -15.90
CA CYS A 3 -12.42 10.02 -14.53
C CYS A 3 -11.55 8.93 -13.89
N GLU A 4 -11.12 7.97 -14.66
CA GLU A 4 -10.20 6.92 -14.19
C GLU A 4 -8.84 7.50 -13.80
N LEU A 5 -8.26 8.36 -14.63
CA LEU A 5 -6.99 9.02 -14.35
C LEU A 5 -7.09 9.91 -13.10
N LEU A 6 -8.19 10.66 -12.97
CA LEU A 6 -8.45 11.49 -11.79
C LEU A 6 -8.51 10.62 -10.52
N ASN A 7 -9.28 9.55 -10.53
CA ASN A 7 -9.39 8.66 -9.38
C ASN A 7 -8.03 8.02 -9.04
N ARG A 8 -7.26 7.58 -10.04
CA ARG A 8 -5.91 7.05 -9.84
C ARG A 8 -4.96 8.10 -9.27
N MET A 9 -5.02 9.33 -9.77
CA MET A 9 -4.21 10.43 -9.26
C MET A 9 -4.48 10.68 -7.78
N ILE A 10 -5.75 10.80 -7.40
CA ILE A 10 -6.16 11.04 -6.01
C ILE A 10 -5.75 9.87 -5.13
N LEU A 11 -6.05 8.63 -5.54
CA LEU A 11 -5.73 7.43 -4.76
C LEU A 11 -4.21 7.27 -4.56
N ASN A 12 -3.43 7.41 -5.62
CA ASN A 12 -1.97 7.29 -5.54
C ASN A 12 -1.37 8.42 -4.71
N GLY A 13 -1.90 9.64 -4.80
CA GLY A 13 -1.49 10.77 -3.96
C GLY A 13 -1.76 10.53 -2.47
N GLN A 14 -2.91 9.98 -2.12
CA GLN A 14 -3.22 9.59 -0.73
C GLN A 14 -2.32 8.45 -0.24
N ARG A 15 -2.12 7.43 -1.06
CA ARG A 15 -1.18 6.32 -0.74
C ARG A 15 0.25 6.83 -0.58
N ASN A 16 0.71 7.73 -1.46
CA ASN A 16 2.03 8.35 -1.33
C ASN A 16 2.18 9.04 0.03
N ARG A 17 1.17 9.80 0.46
CA ARG A 17 1.18 10.49 1.77
C ARG A 17 1.28 9.50 2.93
N TRP A 18 0.51 8.41 2.92
CA TRP A 18 0.53 7.40 3.98
C TRP A 18 1.83 6.60 3.98
N TYR A 19 2.28 6.17 2.81
CA TYR A 19 3.49 5.38 2.65
C TYR A 19 4.76 6.16 3.00
N SER A 20 4.76 7.48 2.79
CA SER A 20 5.86 8.33 3.23
C SER A 20 6.00 8.37 4.76
N ILE A 21 4.89 8.33 5.50
CA ILE A 21 4.90 8.26 6.97
C ILE A 21 5.52 6.94 7.44
N GLN A 22 5.25 5.85 6.74
CA GLN A 22 5.82 4.53 7.01
C GLN A 22 7.23 4.34 6.44
N GLN A 23 7.77 5.33 5.75
CA GLN A 23 9.08 5.28 5.09
C GLN A 23 9.18 4.13 4.07
N ARG A 24 8.09 3.79 3.38
CA ARG A 24 8.08 2.73 2.36
C ARG A 24 8.82 3.15 1.09
N ALA A 25 9.62 2.27 0.53
CA ALA A 25 10.30 2.47 -0.75
C ALA A 25 9.32 2.71 -1.92
N THR A 26 8.13 2.14 -1.87
CA THR A 26 7.02 2.35 -2.84
C THR A 26 6.60 3.82 -2.99
N THR A 27 6.93 4.68 -2.01
CA THR A 27 6.54 6.10 -2.03
C THR A 27 7.01 6.82 -3.30
N ALA A 28 8.22 6.52 -3.79
CA ALA A 28 8.77 7.15 -4.99
C ALA A 28 8.03 6.72 -6.28
N GLU A 29 7.62 5.47 -6.34
CA GLU A 29 6.81 4.95 -7.46
C GLU A 29 5.42 5.61 -7.49
N LEU A 30 4.76 5.71 -6.34
CA LEU A 30 3.47 6.39 -6.20
C LEU A 30 3.56 7.87 -6.60
N GLU A 31 4.65 8.57 -6.27
CA GLU A 31 4.91 9.93 -6.73
C GLU A 31 4.94 9.99 -8.26
N LYS A 32 5.72 9.12 -8.92
CA LYS A 32 5.83 9.04 -10.37
C LYS A 32 4.49 8.74 -11.04
N MET A 33 3.75 7.75 -10.50
CA MET A 33 2.43 7.38 -11.03
C MET A 33 1.41 8.51 -10.89
N THR A 34 1.41 9.24 -9.80
CA THR A 34 0.51 10.38 -9.57
C THR A 34 0.77 11.48 -10.58
N LYS A 35 2.03 11.85 -10.79
CA LYS A 35 2.43 12.85 -11.80
C LYS A 35 2.04 12.43 -13.22
N ALA A 36 2.26 11.17 -13.59
CA ALA A 36 1.88 10.65 -14.91
C ALA A 36 0.37 10.69 -15.15
N CYS A 37 -0.45 10.45 -14.12
CA CYS A 37 -1.90 10.63 -14.22
C CYS A 37 -2.28 12.09 -14.41
N TYR A 38 -1.66 13.01 -13.67
CA TYR A 38 -1.88 14.45 -13.81
C TYR A 38 -1.52 14.94 -15.22
N ASP A 39 -0.33 14.61 -15.73
CA ASP A 39 0.11 14.99 -17.07
C ASP A 39 -0.84 14.46 -18.16
N SER A 40 -1.33 13.22 -17.99
CA SER A 40 -2.31 12.62 -18.90
C SER A 40 -3.66 13.35 -18.88
N LEU A 41 -4.10 13.84 -17.72
CA LEU A 41 -5.31 14.65 -17.59
C LEU A 41 -5.14 16.00 -18.31
N GLU A 42 -3.99 16.64 -18.17
CA GLU A 42 -3.66 17.88 -18.88
C GLU A 42 -3.74 17.70 -20.42
N VAL A 43 -3.19 16.59 -20.94
CA VAL A 43 -3.25 16.26 -22.38
C VAL A 43 -4.69 16.07 -22.83
N ILE A 44 -5.52 15.34 -22.07
CA ILE A 44 -6.93 15.13 -22.41
C ILE A 44 -7.69 16.46 -22.42
N THR A 45 -7.46 17.31 -21.42
CA THR A 45 -8.11 18.63 -21.31
C THR A 45 -7.75 19.52 -22.50
N LYS A 46 -6.46 19.62 -22.85
CA LYS A 46 -6.00 20.38 -24.01
C LYS A 46 -6.60 19.82 -25.31
N GLY A 47 -6.60 18.51 -25.48
CA GLY A 47 -7.18 17.87 -26.66
C GLY A 47 -8.68 18.16 -26.81
N TYR A 48 -9.44 18.14 -25.72
CA TYR A 48 -10.87 18.47 -25.74
C TYR A 48 -11.09 19.95 -26.10
N ASN A 49 -10.37 20.85 -25.46
CA ASN A 49 -10.53 22.29 -25.67
C ASN A 49 -10.16 22.73 -27.07
N SER A 50 -9.28 21.99 -27.79
CA SER A 50 -8.90 22.27 -29.16
C SER A 50 -9.88 21.72 -30.21
N LEU A 51 -10.88 20.95 -29.84
CA LEU A 51 -11.85 20.41 -30.80
C LEU A 51 -12.58 21.49 -31.58
N LEU A 52 -12.84 21.22 -32.85
CA LEU A 52 -13.56 22.13 -33.77
C LEU A 52 -12.95 23.54 -33.80
N GLY A 53 -11.62 23.62 -33.83
CA GLY A 53 -10.90 24.92 -33.91
C GLY A 53 -11.03 25.73 -32.62
N GLY A 54 -11.20 25.08 -31.48
CA GLY A 54 -11.30 25.74 -30.18
C GLY A 54 -12.73 26.17 -29.80
N LYS A 55 -13.75 25.67 -30.49
CA LYS A 55 -15.16 25.96 -30.13
C LYS A 55 -15.49 25.63 -28.69
N TRP A 56 -14.81 24.61 -28.13
CA TRP A 56 -14.99 24.11 -26.75
C TRP A 56 -13.89 24.57 -25.81
N ASP A 57 -13.12 25.59 -26.21
CA ASP A 57 -12.05 26.10 -25.34
C ASP A 57 -12.63 26.61 -24.01
N HIS A 58 -11.89 26.33 -22.92
CA HIS A 58 -12.28 26.58 -21.54
C HIS A 58 -13.46 25.75 -20.98
N VAL A 59 -14.17 24.93 -21.76
CA VAL A 59 -15.26 24.08 -21.26
C VAL A 59 -14.73 22.97 -20.34
N MET A 60 -13.58 22.38 -20.71
CA MET A 60 -12.87 21.40 -19.88
C MET A 60 -11.68 22.03 -19.15
N THR A 61 -11.93 23.07 -18.39
CA THR A 61 -10.89 23.67 -17.56
C THR A 61 -10.95 23.11 -16.16
N MET A 62 -9.99 22.28 -15.80
CA MET A 62 -9.96 21.57 -14.53
C MET A 62 -9.72 22.45 -13.31
N LYS A 63 -9.26 23.68 -13.50
CA LYS A 63 -8.83 24.58 -12.40
C LYS A 63 -9.82 25.73 -12.14
N GLN A 64 -11.12 25.49 -12.25
CA GLN A 64 -12.14 26.53 -12.02
C GLN A 64 -13.06 26.22 -10.83
N GLY A 65 -13.39 27.27 -10.10
CA GLY A 65 -14.36 27.23 -9.00
C GLY A 65 -13.87 26.41 -7.80
N PHE A 66 -14.81 26.04 -6.93
CA PHE A 66 -14.56 25.31 -5.68
C PHE A 66 -13.99 23.91 -5.93
N ALA A 67 -14.19 23.35 -7.12
CA ALA A 67 -13.68 22.02 -7.47
C ALA A 67 -12.21 22.02 -7.91
N ALA A 68 -11.58 23.18 -8.11
CA ALA A 68 -10.21 23.29 -8.62
C ALA A 68 -9.22 22.46 -7.78
N ALA A 69 -9.35 22.46 -6.48
CA ALA A 69 -8.46 21.72 -5.59
C ALA A 69 -8.48 20.20 -5.82
N TYR A 70 -9.56 19.62 -6.34
CA TYR A 70 -9.64 18.18 -6.64
C TYR A 70 -8.91 17.79 -7.92
N PHE A 71 -8.63 18.76 -8.79
CA PHE A 71 -7.95 18.56 -10.07
C PHE A 71 -6.49 19.01 -10.05
N GLU A 72 -6.02 19.55 -8.93
CA GLU A 72 -4.62 19.89 -8.76
C GLU A 72 -3.79 18.65 -8.43
N LEU A 73 -2.51 18.72 -8.77
CA LEU A 73 -1.57 17.69 -8.36
C LEU A 73 -1.53 17.62 -6.81
N PRO A 74 -1.85 16.48 -6.19
CA PRO A 74 -1.78 16.35 -4.75
C PRO A 74 -0.38 16.67 -4.22
N ALA A 75 -0.30 17.22 -3.00
CA ALA A 75 0.97 17.41 -2.31
C ALA A 75 1.64 16.06 -2.07
N LEU A 76 2.71 15.79 -2.80
CA LEU A 76 3.48 14.55 -2.75
C LEU A 76 4.59 14.64 -1.72
N ARG A 77 4.90 13.51 -1.09
CA ARG A 77 5.93 13.39 -0.06
C ARG A 77 6.98 12.37 -0.49
N LYS A 78 8.18 12.53 0.04
CA LYS A 78 9.28 11.57 -0.12
C LYS A 78 9.43 10.75 1.17
N ALA A 79 9.79 9.49 1.02
CA ALA A 79 10.25 8.66 2.12
C ALA A 79 11.76 8.92 2.34
N ASN A 80 12.19 8.93 3.60
CA ASN A 80 13.60 8.99 3.95
C ASN A 80 14.10 7.55 4.16
N LEU A 81 14.55 6.92 3.07
CA LEU A 81 14.95 5.52 3.08
C LEU A 81 16.30 5.33 3.77
N ALA A 82 16.41 4.24 4.53
CA ALA A 82 17.71 3.78 5.03
C ALA A 82 18.64 3.43 3.84
N PRO A 83 19.97 3.60 3.97
CA PRO A 83 20.90 3.24 2.89
C PRO A 83 20.85 1.78 2.48
N THR A 84 20.49 0.91 3.40
CA THR A 84 20.40 -0.54 3.24
C THR A 84 18.96 -1.01 3.45
N ALA A 85 18.65 -2.23 3.01
CA ALA A 85 17.35 -2.85 3.25
C ALA A 85 16.95 -2.75 4.73
N SER A 86 15.71 -2.44 4.99
CA SER A 86 15.13 -2.39 6.34
C SER A 86 13.69 -2.90 6.30
N LEU A 87 13.37 -3.80 7.21
CA LEU A 87 12.08 -4.45 7.30
C LEU A 87 11.03 -3.50 7.88
N GLY A 88 9.87 -3.49 7.28
CA GLY A 88 8.67 -2.87 7.82
C GLY A 88 7.47 -3.80 7.61
N ILE A 89 6.55 -3.79 8.55
CA ILE A 89 5.35 -4.62 8.55
C ILE A 89 4.12 -3.76 8.81
N LEU A 90 3.02 -4.13 8.18
CA LEU A 90 1.69 -3.62 8.50
C LEU A 90 0.69 -4.77 8.42
N ALA A 91 0.01 -5.05 9.51
CA ALA A 91 -1.08 -6.02 9.55
C ALA A 91 -2.40 -5.36 9.11
N GLU A 92 -3.26 -6.12 8.45
CA GLU A 92 -4.60 -5.65 8.08
C GLU A 92 -5.38 -5.19 9.32
N GLY A 93 -6.10 -4.07 9.18
CA GLY A 93 -6.88 -3.46 10.27
C GLY A 93 -6.06 -2.55 11.19
N GLU A 94 -4.75 -2.44 11.03
CA GLU A 94 -3.93 -1.51 11.80
C GLU A 94 -4.03 -0.09 11.26
N ASP A 95 -3.98 0.86 12.19
CA ASP A 95 -4.00 2.28 11.86
C ASP A 95 -2.59 2.75 11.46
N ILE A 96 -2.43 3.07 10.19
CA ILE A 96 -1.18 3.56 9.60
C ILE A 96 -0.65 4.82 10.31
N LEU A 97 -1.54 5.62 10.88
CA LEU A 97 -1.18 6.90 11.49
C LEU A 97 -0.70 6.79 12.93
N LYS A 98 -0.88 5.64 13.58
CA LYS A 98 -0.51 5.43 14.99
C LYS A 98 0.98 5.12 15.22
N GLY A 99 1.81 5.21 14.17
CA GLY A 99 3.24 4.94 14.25
C GLY A 99 3.57 3.43 14.27
N GLN A 100 4.87 3.11 14.26
CA GLN A 100 5.32 1.73 14.41
C GLN A 100 5.01 1.23 15.81
N LYS A 101 4.31 0.11 15.88
CA LYS A 101 4.12 -0.64 17.12
C LYS A 101 5.25 -1.66 17.26
N SER A 102 5.60 -1.97 18.47
CA SER A 102 6.48 -3.10 18.79
C SER A 102 5.80 -4.47 18.65
N PHE A 103 4.53 -4.47 18.32
CA PHE A 103 3.70 -5.66 18.23
C PHE A 103 2.55 -5.42 17.25
N HIS A 104 2.45 -6.27 16.23
CA HIS A 104 1.40 -6.26 15.22
C HIS A 104 0.32 -7.30 15.55
N SER A 105 -0.92 -7.02 15.21
CA SER A 105 -2.02 -7.97 15.42
C SER A 105 -2.99 -7.95 14.25
N LEU A 106 -3.27 -9.12 13.70
CA LEU A 106 -4.37 -9.30 12.77
C LEU A 106 -5.71 -9.27 13.50
N PRO A 107 -6.81 -8.90 12.82
CA PRO A 107 -8.14 -9.07 13.36
C PRO A 107 -8.42 -10.55 13.70
N SER A 108 -9.37 -10.79 14.62
CA SER A 108 -9.72 -12.15 15.01
C SER A 108 -10.34 -12.92 13.85
N PHE A 109 -9.81 -14.11 13.58
CA PHE A 109 -10.40 -15.06 12.65
C PHE A 109 -11.65 -15.71 13.27
N ASN A 110 -12.61 -16.05 12.42
CA ASN A 110 -13.87 -16.60 12.85
C ASN A 110 -14.22 -17.87 12.07
N THR A 111 -14.56 -18.93 12.76
CA THR A 111 -14.93 -20.23 12.18
C THR A 111 -16.14 -20.16 11.26
N TYR A 112 -17.03 -19.19 11.49
CA TYR A 112 -18.26 -18.99 10.72
C TYR A 112 -17.99 -18.35 9.37
N PHE A 113 -17.19 -17.25 9.33
CA PHE A 113 -16.91 -16.52 8.10
C PHE A 113 -15.71 -17.09 7.33
N ARG A 114 -14.77 -17.76 7.98
CA ARG A 114 -13.57 -18.36 7.40
C ARG A 114 -12.77 -17.39 6.51
N GLN A 115 -12.72 -16.13 6.91
CA GLN A 115 -12.02 -15.08 6.19
C GLN A 115 -10.49 -15.28 6.23
N SER A 116 -9.80 -14.66 5.29
CA SER A 116 -8.36 -14.44 5.34
C SER A 116 -8.07 -12.97 5.61
N TYR A 117 -6.89 -12.69 6.14
CA TYR A 117 -6.34 -11.35 6.32
C TYR A 117 -4.97 -11.28 5.68
N TYR A 118 -4.42 -10.07 5.54
CA TYR A 118 -3.10 -9.91 4.97
C TYR A 118 -2.13 -9.18 5.89
N VAL A 119 -0.85 -9.42 5.63
CA VAL A 119 0.27 -8.67 6.19
C VAL A 119 1.09 -8.12 5.03
N ASP A 120 1.26 -6.81 5.00
CA ASP A 120 2.19 -6.16 4.07
C ASP A 120 3.60 -6.19 4.67
N VAL A 121 4.53 -6.81 3.95
CA VAL A 121 5.96 -6.78 4.22
C VAL A 121 6.57 -5.78 3.26
N PHE A 122 7.17 -4.71 3.75
CA PHE A 122 7.68 -3.64 2.92
C PHE A 122 9.11 -3.23 3.29
N ASN A 123 9.78 -2.68 2.30
CA ASN A 123 11.14 -2.20 2.44
C ASN A 123 11.17 -0.71 2.82
N LYS A 124 11.91 -0.37 3.88
CA LYS A 124 12.20 1.00 4.31
C LYS A 124 13.60 1.44 3.88
N GLY A 125 14.27 0.67 3.04
CA GLY A 125 15.63 0.91 2.60
C GLY A 125 15.80 1.00 1.09
N ALA A 126 16.99 1.39 0.66
CA ALA A 126 17.32 1.62 -0.74
C ALA A 126 17.79 0.37 -1.50
N THR A 127 18.14 -0.72 -0.79
CA THR A 127 18.52 -2.00 -1.42
C THR A 127 17.42 -3.04 -1.23
N PRO A 128 17.32 -4.06 -2.10
CA PRO A 128 16.28 -5.09 -1.97
C PRO A 128 16.28 -5.78 -0.60
N LEU A 129 15.10 -6.03 -0.06
CA LEU A 129 14.84 -6.70 1.21
C LEU A 129 14.56 -8.18 0.94
N LYS A 130 15.33 -9.07 1.58
CA LYS A 130 15.01 -10.50 1.67
C LYS A 130 14.41 -10.80 3.02
N TRP A 131 13.33 -11.57 3.01
CA TRP A 131 12.61 -11.91 4.23
C TRP A 131 12.15 -13.37 4.24
N LYS A 132 11.93 -13.90 5.45
CA LYS A 132 11.32 -15.21 5.69
C LYS A 132 10.24 -15.07 6.74
N ALA A 133 9.17 -15.84 6.57
CA ALA A 133 8.04 -15.91 7.51
C ALA A 133 7.92 -17.32 8.07
N SER A 134 7.70 -17.43 9.36
CA SER A 134 7.45 -18.67 10.08
C SER A 134 6.23 -18.52 10.98
N VAL A 135 5.59 -19.64 11.30
CA VAL A 135 4.39 -19.69 12.13
C VAL A 135 4.59 -20.64 13.30
N SER A 136 4.00 -20.31 14.44
CA SER A 136 4.06 -21.17 15.63
C SER A 136 3.30 -22.47 15.47
N ASP A 137 2.26 -22.49 14.65
CA ASP A 137 1.30 -23.59 14.60
C ASP A 137 0.94 -23.96 13.15
N SER A 138 0.71 -25.26 12.93
CA SER A 138 0.42 -25.82 11.61
C SER A 138 -0.95 -25.44 11.03
N TRP A 139 -1.82 -24.87 11.84
CA TRP A 139 -3.13 -24.40 11.42
C TRP A 139 -3.10 -22.99 10.83
N ILE A 140 -1.98 -22.25 10.95
CA ILE A 140 -1.78 -20.95 10.30
C ILE A 140 -1.19 -21.19 8.91
N LEU A 141 -1.90 -20.76 7.89
CA LEU A 141 -1.48 -20.92 6.50
C LEU A 141 -1.05 -19.56 5.92
N LEU A 142 0.09 -19.55 5.24
CA LEU A 142 0.62 -18.37 4.57
C LEU A 142 0.65 -18.60 3.06
N SER A 143 0.25 -17.59 2.28
CA SER A 143 0.38 -17.63 0.82
C SER A 143 1.83 -17.68 0.36
N GLN A 144 2.74 -17.11 1.16
CA GLN A 144 4.17 -17.07 0.87
C GLN A 144 4.97 -17.11 2.18
N LYS A 145 6.03 -17.92 2.23
CA LYS A 145 6.88 -18.09 3.43
C LYS A 145 8.25 -17.42 3.32
N ALA A 146 8.61 -16.91 2.16
CA ALA A 146 9.85 -16.16 1.95
C ALA A 146 9.72 -15.33 0.67
N GLY A 147 10.50 -14.26 0.58
CA GLY A 147 10.52 -13.43 -0.61
C GLY A 147 11.68 -12.46 -0.64
N GLU A 148 11.80 -11.80 -1.78
CA GLU A 148 12.70 -10.66 -2.00
C GLU A 148 11.89 -9.55 -2.63
N THR A 149 12.02 -8.33 -2.15
CA THR A 149 11.31 -7.18 -2.69
C THR A 149 12.15 -5.91 -2.62
N ALA A 150 12.08 -5.10 -3.67
CA ALA A 150 12.60 -3.74 -3.64
C ALA A 150 11.63 -2.77 -2.95
N THR A 151 10.33 -3.07 -2.98
CA THR A 151 9.26 -2.21 -2.44
C THR A 151 8.42 -2.92 -1.39
N GLU A 152 7.49 -3.79 -1.78
CA GLU A 152 6.59 -4.50 -0.85
C GLU A 152 6.10 -5.84 -1.41
N ASN A 153 5.78 -6.77 -0.52
CA ASN A 153 5.05 -8.01 -0.77
C ASN A 153 3.87 -8.10 0.17
N ARG A 154 2.79 -8.72 -0.28
CA ARG A 154 1.63 -9.02 0.54
C ARG A 154 1.57 -10.51 0.83
N ILE A 155 1.47 -10.87 2.09
CA ILE A 155 1.27 -12.25 2.56
C ILE A 155 -0.18 -12.38 2.99
N GLU A 156 -0.93 -13.28 2.37
CA GLU A 156 -2.25 -13.66 2.87
C GLU A 156 -2.09 -14.70 3.98
N VAL A 157 -2.80 -14.48 5.07
CA VAL A 157 -2.86 -15.34 6.24
C VAL A 157 -4.26 -15.92 6.32
N SER A 158 -4.35 -17.23 6.34
CA SER A 158 -5.60 -17.98 6.48
C SER A 158 -5.47 -19.09 7.49
N ILE A 159 -6.59 -19.71 7.86
CA ILE A 159 -6.65 -20.70 8.91
C ILE A 159 -7.11 -22.05 8.35
N ASP A 160 -6.33 -23.10 8.62
CA ASP A 160 -6.75 -24.49 8.43
C ASP A 160 -7.62 -24.91 9.61
N TRP A 161 -8.92 -24.67 9.48
CA TRP A 161 -9.90 -24.92 10.56
C TRP A 161 -9.99 -26.38 11.01
N ALA A 162 -9.52 -27.32 10.19
CA ALA A 162 -9.49 -28.74 10.58
C ALA A 162 -8.40 -29.05 11.60
N LYS A 163 -7.39 -28.19 11.71
CA LYS A 163 -6.24 -28.38 12.59
C LYS A 163 -6.26 -27.46 13.82
N VAL A 164 -7.20 -26.51 13.88
CA VAL A 164 -7.30 -25.60 15.03
C VAL A 164 -7.67 -26.38 16.28
N PRO A 165 -6.94 -26.23 17.39
CA PRO A 165 -7.30 -26.86 18.67
C PRO A 165 -8.69 -26.42 19.14
N THR A 166 -9.38 -27.29 19.86
CA THR A 166 -10.68 -26.97 20.49
C THR A 166 -10.47 -26.00 21.66
N GLY A 167 -11.25 -24.90 21.68
CA GLY A 167 -11.19 -23.90 22.74
C GLY A 167 -11.99 -22.66 22.38
N GLU A 168 -12.26 -21.79 23.34
CA GLU A 168 -13.00 -20.55 23.09
C GLU A 168 -12.16 -19.53 22.32
N LYS A 169 -10.86 -19.46 22.62
CA LYS A 169 -9.89 -18.61 21.93
C LYS A 169 -8.57 -19.33 21.81
N VAL A 170 -8.01 -19.30 20.60
CA VAL A 170 -6.70 -19.88 20.30
C VAL A 170 -5.84 -18.77 19.69
N PHE A 171 -4.58 -18.69 20.11
CA PHE A 171 -3.62 -17.71 19.64
C PHE A 171 -2.52 -18.40 18.86
N GLY A 172 -2.02 -17.75 17.83
CA GLY A 172 -0.85 -18.19 17.08
C GLY A 172 0.03 -16.99 16.73
N ILE A 173 1.28 -17.27 16.46
CA ILE A 173 2.30 -16.25 16.16
C ILE A 173 2.76 -16.43 14.73
N LEU A 174 2.79 -15.32 14.00
CA LEU A 174 3.50 -15.17 12.74
C LEU A 174 4.76 -14.34 13.00
N GLU A 175 5.90 -14.88 12.67
CA GLU A 175 7.19 -14.21 12.80
C GLU A 175 7.75 -13.94 11.41
N ILE A 176 8.22 -12.71 11.16
CA ILE A 176 8.85 -12.32 9.89
C ILE A 176 10.24 -11.78 10.20
N VAL A 177 11.25 -12.34 9.56
CA VAL A 177 12.65 -12.01 9.80
C VAL A 177 13.31 -11.60 8.48
N SER A 178 14.06 -10.50 8.49
CA SER A 178 14.91 -10.11 7.37
C SER A 178 16.24 -10.87 7.38
N ASP A 179 16.92 -10.92 6.23
CA ASP A 179 18.27 -11.47 6.09
C ASP A 179 19.33 -10.71 6.90
N ARG A 180 18.96 -9.55 7.43
CA ARG A 180 19.80 -8.72 8.30
C ARG A 180 19.55 -8.94 9.79
N GLY A 181 18.64 -9.84 10.14
CA GLY A 181 18.29 -10.15 11.51
C GLY A 181 17.25 -9.20 12.15
N GLU A 182 16.67 -8.27 11.38
CA GLU A 182 15.50 -7.52 11.84
C GLU A 182 14.33 -8.50 11.96
N LYS A 183 13.56 -8.41 13.05
CA LYS A 183 12.50 -9.34 13.40
C LYS A 183 11.27 -8.57 13.84
N GLU A 184 10.12 -8.96 13.29
CA GLU A 184 8.79 -8.43 13.60
C GLU A 184 7.78 -9.57 13.78
#